data_cb94b2461874b7a2e5bd04e381f40be6
#
_entry.id   cb94b2461874b7a2e5bd04e381f40be6
#
_cell.length_a   1.000
_cell.length_b   1.000
_cell.length_c   1.000
_cell.angle_alpha   90.00
_cell.angle_beta   90.00
_cell.angle_gamma   90.00
#
_symmetry.space_group_name_H-M   'P 1'
#
loop_
_entity.id
_entity.type
_entity.pdbx_description
1 polymer ?
#
loop_
_entity_poly.entity_id
_entity_poly.type
_entity_poly.pdbx_seq_one_letter_code
_entity_poly.pdbx_strand_id
1 'polypeptide(L)'
;MKQTPQIRLVFTLTKRDGTDFERDAVTRGLGISPTRSCPPTPGKGKVQHSGKEIREPDEQVLPGFTVLPAEAPPYPTLRHAYWSAELPKMDCRALDEPLQQLEQMLCGKEAEVRRLCEEYSLYADLTVRVFAASNDLPELVLPDGSVAFWASVGATVSFDFYLD
;
A
#
# COMPACT_ATOMS: atom_id res chain seq x y z
N MET A 1 -29.32 1.28 6.81
CA MET A 1 -28.53 2.52 6.74
C MET A 1 -27.39 2.30 5.75
N LYS A 2 -27.19 3.19 4.77
CA LYS A 2 -26.01 3.09 3.88
C LYS A 2 -24.76 3.40 4.69
N GLN A 3 -23.79 2.50 4.67
CA GLN A 3 -22.51 2.70 5.31
C GLN A 3 -21.71 3.71 4.49
N THR A 4 -21.19 4.75 5.11
CA THR A 4 -20.33 5.71 4.42
C THR A 4 -19.04 5.02 3.99
N PRO A 5 -18.54 5.24 2.76
CA PRO A 5 -17.24 4.73 2.36
C PRO A 5 -16.14 5.16 3.32
N GLN A 6 -15.15 4.30 3.50
CA GLN A 6 -14.00 4.56 4.36
C GLN A 6 -12.71 4.50 3.54
N ILE A 7 -11.80 5.41 3.80
CA ILE A 7 -10.48 5.42 3.19
C ILE A 7 -9.42 5.30 4.29
N ARG A 8 -8.39 4.52 4.01
CA ARG A 8 -7.15 4.48 4.80
C ARG A 8 -5.97 4.70 3.88
N LEU A 9 -5.09 5.62 4.25
CA LEU A 9 -3.83 5.85 3.56
C LEU A 9 -2.68 5.19 4.30
N VAL A 10 -1.80 4.56 3.55
CA VAL A 10 -0.59 3.90 4.05
C VAL A 10 0.59 4.35 3.21
N PHE A 11 1.50 5.12 3.80
CA PHE A 11 2.79 5.42 3.20
C PHE A 11 3.81 4.39 3.69
N THR A 12 4.50 3.75 2.76
CA THR A 12 5.43 2.66 3.08
C THR A 12 6.77 2.88 2.39
N LEU A 13 7.84 2.65 3.13
CA LEU A 13 9.19 2.50 2.61
C LEU A 13 9.59 1.03 2.71
N THR A 14 9.84 0.40 1.57
CA THR A 14 10.05 -1.05 1.47
C THR A 14 11.37 -1.37 0.82
N LYS A 15 12.10 -2.34 1.36
CA LYS A 15 13.28 -2.92 0.74
C LYS A 15 12.92 -4.25 0.09
N ARG A 16 13.02 -4.32 -1.25
CA ARG A 16 12.49 -5.44 -2.05
C ARG A 16 13.51 -6.54 -2.33
N ASP A 17 14.79 -6.35 -1.98
CA ASP A 17 15.87 -7.32 -2.23
C ASP A 17 15.96 -8.46 -1.19
N GLY A 18 15.06 -8.49 -0.21
CA GLY A 18 15.04 -9.49 0.86
C GLY A 18 16.02 -9.22 2.00
N THR A 19 16.80 -8.13 1.93
CA THR A 19 17.68 -7.70 3.02
C THR A 19 16.98 -6.73 3.97
N ASP A 20 17.55 -6.48 5.12
CA ASP A 20 17.05 -5.52 6.11
C ASP A 20 17.64 -4.11 5.88
N PHE A 21 17.08 -3.12 6.56
CA PHE A 21 17.58 -1.75 6.62
C PHE A 21 17.36 -1.15 8.02
N GLU A 22 18.04 -0.06 8.32
CA GLU A 22 17.95 0.59 9.63
C GLU A 22 16.66 1.44 9.73
N ARG A 23 15.56 0.82 10.19
CA ARG A 23 14.24 1.48 10.32
C ARG A 23 14.26 2.65 11.29
N ASP A 24 15.12 2.59 12.32
CA ASP A 24 15.28 3.67 13.27
C ASP A 24 15.94 4.89 12.63
N ALA A 25 16.81 4.71 11.63
CA ALA A 25 17.35 5.82 10.84
C ALA A 25 16.26 6.52 10.05
N VAL A 26 15.31 5.77 9.47
CA VAL A 26 14.13 6.33 8.80
C VAL A 26 13.28 7.14 9.78
N THR A 27 13.00 6.57 10.95
CA THR A 27 12.24 7.24 12.01
C THR A 27 12.90 8.55 12.45
N ARG A 28 14.21 8.54 12.68
CA ARG A 28 14.96 9.74 13.06
C ARG A 28 15.02 10.77 11.95
N GLY A 29 15.27 10.34 10.72
CA GLY A 29 15.35 11.22 9.55
C GLY A 29 14.03 11.92 9.25
N LEU A 30 12.93 11.20 9.28
CA LEU A 30 11.61 11.76 9.03
C LEU A 30 11.00 12.46 10.26
N GLY A 31 11.45 12.13 11.47
CA GLY A 31 10.83 12.60 12.71
C GLY A 31 9.39 12.12 12.87
N ILE A 32 9.04 11.00 12.23
CA ILE A 32 7.71 10.37 12.25
C ILE A 32 7.87 8.97 12.83
N SER A 33 7.09 8.67 13.87
CA SER A 33 7.04 7.31 14.41
C SER A 33 6.28 6.40 13.44
N PRO A 34 6.80 5.19 13.13
CA PRO A 34 6.09 4.27 12.27
C PRO A 34 4.83 3.74 12.96
N THR A 35 3.77 3.57 12.20
CA THR A 35 2.59 2.83 12.65
C THR A 35 2.90 1.34 12.66
N ARG A 36 3.68 0.88 11.66
CA ARG A 36 4.19 -0.49 11.58
C ARG A 36 5.60 -0.50 11.00
N SER A 37 6.40 -1.44 11.48
CA SER A 37 7.69 -1.77 10.88
C SER A 37 7.96 -3.25 11.05
N CYS A 38 8.60 -3.86 10.05
CA CYS A 38 8.90 -5.29 10.06
C CYS A 38 10.27 -5.54 9.41
N PRO A 39 11.12 -6.39 10.02
CA PRO A 39 12.30 -6.92 9.35
C PRO A 39 11.90 -7.89 8.24
N PRO A 40 12.81 -8.24 7.33
CA PRO A 40 12.55 -9.27 6.34
C PRO A 40 12.33 -10.60 7.07
N THR A 41 11.27 -11.30 6.73
CA THR A 41 11.04 -12.64 7.28
C THR A 41 11.45 -13.66 6.23
N PRO A 42 12.37 -14.59 6.54
CA PRO A 42 12.66 -15.71 5.64
C PRO A 42 11.35 -16.44 5.38
N GLY A 43 10.97 -16.56 4.12
CA GLY A 43 9.79 -17.31 3.72
C GLY A 43 9.90 -18.76 4.18
N LYS A 44 9.31 -19.11 5.30
CA LYS A 44 9.06 -20.51 5.63
C LYS A 44 7.95 -20.98 4.69
N GLY A 45 8.36 -21.53 3.55
CA GLY A 45 7.46 -22.18 2.61
C GLY A 45 6.77 -23.38 3.23
N LYS A 46 5.69 -23.14 3.96
CA LYS A 46 4.64 -24.11 4.24
C LYS A 46 3.32 -23.42 3.94
N VAL A 47 2.92 -23.48 2.68
CA VAL A 47 1.53 -23.26 2.32
C VAL A 47 0.77 -24.47 2.85
N GLN A 48 0.10 -24.31 4.00
CA GLN A 48 -0.94 -25.26 4.38
C GLN A 48 -2.12 -25.01 3.44
N HIS A 49 -2.24 -25.82 2.43
CA HIS A 49 -3.50 -25.97 1.70
C HIS A 49 -4.51 -26.58 2.67
N SER A 50 -5.32 -25.77 3.34
CA SER A 50 -6.58 -26.25 3.88
C SER A 50 -7.46 -26.53 2.67
N GLY A 51 -7.65 -27.83 2.38
CA GLY A 51 -8.49 -28.31 1.28
C GLY A 51 -9.95 -27.87 1.50
N LYS A 52 -10.30 -26.71 1.00
CA LYS A 52 -11.67 -26.34 0.71
C LYS A 52 -11.80 -26.40 -0.80
N GLU A 53 -12.49 -27.42 -1.30
CA GLU A 53 -12.91 -27.50 -2.70
C GLU A 53 -13.59 -26.16 -3.08
N ILE A 54 -12.90 -25.38 -3.88
CA ILE A 54 -13.50 -24.22 -4.52
C ILE A 54 -14.26 -24.79 -5.72
N ARG A 55 -15.59 -24.81 -5.64
CA ARG A 55 -16.44 -25.03 -6.82
C ARG A 55 -16.12 -23.95 -7.83
N GLU A 56 -15.78 -24.38 -9.04
CA GLU A 56 -15.58 -23.49 -10.19
C GLU A 56 -16.82 -22.61 -10.39
N PRO A 57 -16.68 -21.28 -10.38
CA PRO A 57 -17.73 -20.41 -10.89
C PRO A 57 -17.72 -20.48 -12.41
N ASP A 58 -18.89 -20.55 -13.03
CA ASP A 58 -19.10 -20.50 -14.47
C ASP A 58 -18.28 -19.36 -15.10
N GLU A 59 -17.42 -19.76 -16.01
CA GLU A 59 -16.43 -18.92 -16.68
C GLU A 59 -17.13 -17.96 -17.67
N GLN A 60 -17.43 -16.74 -17.21
CA GLN A 60 -17.62 -15.61 -18.12
C GLN A 60 -16.32 -14.80 -18.15
N VAL A 61 -15.38 -15.25 -18.96
CA VAL A 61 -14.15 -14.52 -19.23
C VAL A 61 -14.49 -13.30 -20.08
N LEU A 62 -14.34 -12.10 -19.51
CA LEU A 62 -14.41 -10.86 -20.26
C LEU A 62 -13.24 -10.79 -21.26
N PRO A 63 -13.48 -10.42 -22.54
CA PRO A 63 -12.42 -10.35 -23.54
C PRO A 63 -11.37 -9.29 -23.13
N GLY A 64 -10.14 -9.72 -23.01
CA GLY A 64 -8.97 -8.87 -22.68
C GLY A 64 -8.28 -9.19 -21.35
N PHE A 65 -8.80 -10.12 -20.55
CA PHE A 65 -8.11 -10.61 -19.35
C PHE A 65 -7.46 -11.95 -19.63
N THR A 66 -6.15 -12.04 -19.41
CA THR A 66 -5.44 -13.32 -19.40
C THR A 66 -5.59 -13.92 -18.02
N VAL A 67 -6.34 -15.01 -17.90
CA VAL A 67 -6.35 -15.79 -16.66
C VAL A 67 -4.99 -16.48 -16.53
N LEU A 68 -4.21 -16.09 -15.53
CA LEU A 68 -2.99 -16.80 -15.21
C LEU A 68 -3.35 -18.22 -14.74
N PRO A 69 -2.66 -19.26 -15.24
CA PRO A 69 -2.95 -20.62 -14.86
C PRO A 69 -2.85 -20.80 -13.34
N ALA A 70 -3.77 -21.57 -12.78
CA ALA A 70 -3.86 -21.87 -11.35
C ALA A 70 -2.60 -22.55 -10.75
N GLU A 71 -1.67 -22.91 -11.58
CA GLU A 71 -0.36 -23.50 -11.25
C GLU A 71 0.80 -22.51 -11.29
N ALA A 72 0.53 -21.19 -11.11
CA ALA A 72 1.65 -20.31 -10.84
C ALA A 72 2.39 -20.83 -9.60
N PRO A 73 3.71 -21.12 -9.68
CA PRO A 73 4.44 -21.62 -8.54
C PRO A 73 4.22 -20.67 -7.36
N PRO A 74 4.06 -21.18 -6.12
CA PRO A 74 3.85 -20.35 -4.97
C PRO A 74 5.02 -19.36 -4.92
N TYR A 75 4.76 -18.10 -5.27
CA TYR A 75 5.77 -17.07 -5.08
C TYR A 75 6.19 -17.16 -3.62
N PRO A 76 7.49 -17.35 -3.33
CA PRO A 76 7.93 -17.26 -1.97
C PRO A 76 7.46 -15.88 -1.48
N THR A 77 6.55 -15.87 -0.53
CA THR A 77 6.11 -14.64 0.13
C THR A 77 7.28 -14.16 0.97
N LEU A 78 8.31 -13.65 0.32
CA LEU A 78 9.36 -12.88 0.93
C LEU A 78 8.65 -11.68 1.56
N ARG A 79 8.48 -11.72 2.86
CA ARG A 79 8.06 -10.54 3.57
C ARG A 79 9.23 -9.57 3.53
N HIS A 80 9.09 -8.56 2.70
CA HIS A 80 10.08 -7.49 2.59
C HIS A 80 10.20 -6.73 3.91
N ALA A 81 11.40 -6.24 4.20
CA ALA A 81 11.56 -5.28 5.27
C ALA A 81 10.80 -4.00 4.92
N TYR A 82 10.05 -3.46 5.87
CA TYR A 82 9.30 -2.22 5.64
C TYR A 82 9.19 -1.35 6.90
N TRP A 83 9.00 -0.07 6.65
CA TRP A 83 8.58 0.96 7.58
C TRP A 83 7.34 1.64 7.02
N SER A 84 6.29 1.84 7.80
CA SER A 84 5.08 2.51 7.32
C SER A 84 4.50 3.50 8.32
N ALA A 85 3.94 4.59 7.77
CA ALA A 85 3.07 5.53 8.46
C ALA A 85 1.66 5.38 7.88
N GLU A 86 0.68 5.11 8.74
CA GLU A 86 -0.71 4.87 8.34
C GLU A 86 -1.61 5.91 9.02
N LEU A 87 -2.56 6.46 8.26
CA LEU A 87 -3.68 7.17 8.85
C LEU A 87 -4.75 6.16 9.33
N PRO A 88 -5.54 6.51 10.36
CA PRO A 88 -6.72 5.72 10.72
C PRO A 88 -7.70 5.65 9.53
N LYS A 89 -8.63 4.71 9.56
CA LYS A 89 -9.74 4.71 8.62
C LYS A 89 -10.59 5.96 8.83
N MET A 90 -10.89 6.65 7.75
CA MET A 90 -11.70 7.88 7.75
C MET A 90 -12.97 7.65 6.95
N ASP A 91 -14.12 8.02 7.53
CA ASP A 91 -15.38 8.07 6.82
C ASP A 91 -15.36 9.25 5.87
N CYS A 92 -15.20 9.02 4.57
CA CYS A 92 -15.10 10.11 3.59
C CYS A 92 -15.59 9.67 2.21
N ARG A 93 -16.08 10.64 1.44
CA ARG A 93 -16.56 10.46 0.08
C ARG A 93 -15.60 10.94 -0.99
N ALA A 94 -14.50 11.54 -0.57
CA ALA A 94 -13.45 12.02 -1.46
C ALA A 94 -12.07 11.74 -0.84
N LEU A 95 -11.05 11.68 -1.68
CA LEU A 95 -9.69 11.37 -1.29
C LEU A 95 -8.92 12.58 -0.73
N ASP A 96 -9.41 13.79 -0.97
CA ASP A 96 -8.71 15.06 -0.69
C ASP A 96 -8.28 15.22 0.76
N GLU A 97 -9.22 15.03 1.71
CA GLU A 97 -8.94 15.22 3.13
C GLU A 97 -7.90 14.20 3.67
N PRO A 98 -8.04 12.89 3.42
CA PRO A 98 -7.02 11.92 3.81
C PRO A 98 -5.65 12.23 3.19
N LEU A 99 -5.59 12.58 1.90
CA LEU A 99 -4.33 12.93 1.24
C LEU A 99 -3.68 14.14 1.90
N GLN A 100 -4.43 15.21 2.11
CA GLN A 100 -3.92 16.43 2.73
C GLN A 100 -3.33 16.17 4.12
N GLN A 101 -3.96 15.31 4.93
CA GLN A 101 -3.44 14.97 6.25
C GLN A 101 -2.09 14.22 6.15
N LEU A 102 -1.98 13.24 5.26
CA LEU A 102 -0.74 12.48 5.09
C LEU A 102 0.37 13.35 4.48
N GLU A 103 0.04 14.18 3.50
CA GLU A 103 0.98 15.13 2.88
C GLU A 103 1.51 16.15 3.89
N GLN A 104 0.67 16.66 4.79
CA GLN A 104 1.11 17.54 5.87
C GLN A 104 2.12 16.88 6.81
N MET A 105 1.97 15.59 7.09
CA MET A 105 2.96 14.85 7.91
C MET A 105 4.33 14.74 7.23
N LEU A 106 4.36 14.70 5.89
CA LEU A 106 5.57 14.54 5.08
C LEU A 106 6.09 15.86 4.49
N CYS A 107 5.32 16.95 4.61
CA CYS A 107 5.68 18.26 4.07
C CYS A 107 7.04 18.73 4.59
N GLY A 108 7.91 19.16 3.67
CA GLY A 108 9.27 19.56 3.97
C GLY A 108 10.26 18.41 4.21
N LYS A 109 9.83 17.16 4.03
CA LYS A 109 10.67 15.97 4.21
C LYS A 109 10.90 15.20 2.90
N GLU A 110 10.47 15.76 1.77
CA GLU A 110 10.53 15.12 0.46
C GLU A 110 11.99 14.77 0.07
N ALA A 111 12.91 15.69 0.31
CA ALA A 111 14.34 15.47 0.06
C ALA A 111 14.92 14.38 0.97
N GLU A 112 14.47 14.34 2.22
CA GLU A 112 14.91 13.31 3.18
C GLU A 112 14.37 11.93 2.83
N VAL A 113 13.11 11.82 2.39
CA VAL A 113 12.56 10.57 1.88
C VAL A 113 13.41 10.05 0.70
N ARG A 114 13.72 10.91 -0.26
CA ARG A 114 14.57 10.53 -1.40
C ARG A 114 15.95 10.08 -0.97
N ARG A 115 16.60 10.83 -0.07
CA ARG A 115 17.91 10.48 0.47
C ARG A 115 17.89 9.09 1.12
N LEU A 116 16.89 8.82 1.95
CA LEU A 116 16.73 7.52 2.61
C LEU A 116 16.46 6.39 1.59
N CYS A 117 15.65 6.67 0.56
CA CYS A 117 15.39 5.70 -0.51
C CYS A 117 16.68 5.36 -1.27
N GLU A 118 17.51 6.35 -1.58
CA GLU A 118 18.80 6.14 -2.27
C GLU A 118 19.79 5.41 -1.37
N GLU A 119 19.98 5.87 -0.12
CA GLU A 119 20.94 5.31 0.82
C GLU A 119 20.68 3.85 1.17
N TYR A 120 19.41 3.49 1.37
CA TYR A 120 19.03 2.13 1.77
C TYR A 120 18.43 1.30 0.63
N SER A 121 18.37 1.81 -0.60
CA SER A 121 17.72 1.18 -1.76
C SER A 121 16.26 0.82 -1.45
N LEU A 122 15.49 1.81 -0.97
CA LEU A 122 14.09 1.65 -0.63
C LEU A 122 13.18 2.11 -1.78
N TYR A 123 11.98 1.56 -1.77
CA TYR A 123 10.87 1.99 -2.62
C TYR A 123 9.83 2.70 -1.76
N ALA A 124 9.40 3.88 -2.19
CA ALA A 124 8.34 4.63 -1.57
C ALA A 124 7.01 4.29 -2.25
N ASP A 125 6.02 3.89 -1.45
CA ASP A 125 4.70 3.53 -1.94
C ASP A 125 3.62 4.24 -1.11
N LEU A 126 2.64 4.86 -1.78
CA LEU A 126 1.39 5.30 -1.20
C LEU A 126 0.31 4.29 -1.58
N THR A 127 -0.28 3.61 -0.61
CA THR A 127 -1.43 2.73 -0.83
C THR A 127 -2.69 3.38 -0.30
N VAL A 128 -3.67 3.58 -1.19
CA VAL A 128 -5.02 4.05 -0.89
C VAL A 128 -5.91 2.83 -0.73
N ARG A 129 -6.33 2.53 0.50
CA ARG A 129 -7.24 1.42 0.79
C ARG A 129 -8.66 1.93 0.92
N VAL A 130 -9.53 1.46 0.04
CA VAL A 130 -10.93 1.85 -0.07
C VAL A 130 -11.81 0.71 0.47
N PHE A 131 -12.66 1.02 1.44
CA PHE A 131 -13.65 0.10 2.01
C PHE A 131 -15.03 0.67 1.72
N ALA A 132 -15.79 0.04 0.84
CA ALA A 132 -17.06 0.58 0.38
C ALA A 132 -17.99 -0.52 -0.13
N ALA A 133 -19.29 -0.22 -0.22
CA ALA A 133 -20.20 -1.05 -1.00
C ALA A 133 -19.89 -0.89 -2.49
N SER A 134 -20.04 -1.94 -3.28
CA SER A 134 -19.72 -1.96 -4.72
C SER A 134 -20.46 -0.90 -5.55
N ASN A 135 -21.59 -0.41 -5.04
CA ASN A 135 -22.43 0.61 -5.68
C ASN A 135 -22.35 1.99 -5.03
N ASP A 136 -21.43 2.21 -4.08
CA ASP A 136 -21.27 3.49 -3.35
C ASP A 136 -19.77 3.78 -3.11
N LEU A 137 -19.03 3.92 -4.21
CA LEU A 137 -17.60 4.23 -4.16
C LEU A 137 -17.37 5.71 -3.85
N PRO A 138 -16.30 6.06 -3.13
CA PRO A 138 -15.90 7.44 -2.96
C PRO A 138 -15.27 7.99 -4.24
N GLU A 139 -15.16 9.31 -4.33
CA GLU A 139 -14.41 9.97 -5.38
C GLU A 139 -12.89 9.78 -5.14
N LEU A 140 -12.20 9.20 -6.13
CA LEU A 140 -10.78 8.86 -6.04
C LEU A 140 -9.95 9.69 -7.03
N VAL A 141 -10.11 11.00 -6.97
CA VAL A 141 -9.32 11.94 -7.76
C VAL A 141 -8.07 12.33 -6.97
N LEU A 142 -6.93 12.32 -7.65
CA LEU A 142 -5.68 12.88 -7.14
C LEU A 142 -5.57 14.32 -7.65
N PRO A 143 -5.65 15.34 -6.78
CA PRO A 143 -5.44 16.72 -7.18
C PRO A 143 -4.02 16.92 -7.76
N ASP A 144 -3.86 17.88 -8.68
CA ASP A 144 -2.57 18.18 -9.32
C ASP A 144 -1.45 18.43 -8.29
N GLY A 145 -1.78 19.13 -7.19
CA GLY A 145 -0.83 19.36 -6.10
C GLY A 145 -0.36 18.08 -5.42
N SER A 146 -1.28 17.14 -5.18
CA SER A 146 -0.96 15.82 -4.63
C SER A 146 -0.12 14.99 -5.61
N VAL A 147 -0.46 15.00 -6.89
CA VAL A 147 0.35 14.32 -7.93
C VAL A 147 1.78 14.88 -7.91
N ALA A 148 1.95 16.20 -7.89
CA ALA A 148 3.26 16.83 -7.84
C ALA A 148 4.02 16.49 -6.55
N PHE A 149 3.32 16.47 -5.41
CA PHE A 149 3.92 16.10 -4.11
C PHE A 149 4.43 14.65 -4.13
N TRP A 150 3.59 13.69 -4.49
CA TRP A 150 3.99 12.27 -4.50
C TRP A 150 5.06 11.96 -5.56
N ALA A 151 5.06 12.67 -6.69
CA ALA A 151 6.14 12.63 -7.66
C ALA A 151 7.45 13.19 -7.07
N SER A 152 7.39 14.27 -6.27
CA SER A 152 8.56 14.84 -5.60
C SER A 152 9.16 13.90 -4.55
N VAL A 153 8.35 13.10 -3.89
CA VAL A 153 8.76 12.03 -2.97
C VAL A 153 9.31 10.81 -3.72
N GLY A 154 8.97 10.65 -5.00
CA GLY A 154 9.31 9.47 -5.80
C GLY A 154 8.46 8.25 -5.45
N ALA A 155 7.25 8.46 -4.95
CA ALA A 155 6.37 7.38 -4.54
C ALA A 155 5.52 6.83 -5.69
N THR A 156 5.31 5.52 -5.69
CA THR A 156 4.26 4.86 -6.46
C THR A 156 2.93 5.01 -5.73
N VAL A 157 1.85 5.30 -6.46
CA VAL A 157 0.50 5.35 -5.87
C VAL A 157 -0.29 4.13 -6.35
N SER A 158 -0.87 3.39 -5.40
CA SER A 158 -1.69 2.20 -5.65
C SER A 158 -3.02 2.28 -4.91
N PHE A 159 -4.02 1.56 -5.43
CA PHE A 159 -5.37 1.52 -4.87
C PHE A 159 -5.76 0.08 -4.59
N ASP A 160 -6.13 -0.21 -3.33
CA ASP A 160 -6.66 -1.49 -2.89
C ASP A 160 -8.15 -1.33 -2.55
N PHE A 161 -9.02 -2.12 -3.18
CA PHE A 161 -10.45 -2.08 -2.98
C PHE A 161 -10.92 -3.27 -2.15
N TYR A 162 -11.67 -2.99 -1.08
CA TYR A 162 -12.37 -3.94 -0.23
C TYR A 162 -13.86 -3.66 -0.35
N LEU A 163 -14.52 -4.39 -1.23
CA LEU A 163 -15.92 -4.17 -1.59
C LEU A 163 -16.80 -5.25 -0.97
N ASP A 164 -17.96 -4.82 -0.42
CA ASP A 164 -19.01 -5.68 0.13
C ASP A 164 -20.11 -5.97 -0.89
#